data_4b9e4bf956ca3d73591bbb7642e20c6b
#
_entry.id   4b9e4bf956ca3d73591bbb7642e20c6b
#
_cell.length_a   1.000
_cell.length_b   1.000
_cell.length_c   1.000
_cell.angle_alpha   90.00
_cell.angle_beta   90.00
_cell.angle_gamma   90.00
#
_symmetry.space_group_name_H-M   'P 1'
#
loop_
_entity.id
_entity.type
_entity.pdbx_description
1 polymer ?
#
loop_
_entity_poly.entity_id
_entity_poly.type
_entity_poly.pdbx_seq_one_letter_code
_entity_poly.pdbx_strand_id
1 'polypeptide(L)'
;MMPVMDGFTLLKKIKTNLEFCHIPIILLTAKNTLQSRMEGLELGADAYIDKPFSMDLLLTQVTNLLNNRSNMRAYYFNSPIANIKSMAYTKADEKFLKKLNDIIDSHINDVNLDVDMIADLMNLSRPTLYRKINGLSNVTPNELIKISRLKKAAELILQGDMRIYEIAEAVGFNSQSYFSRAFSKQFNMSPSQYAKENNIELK
;
A
#
# COMPACT_ATOMS: atom_id res chain seq x y z
N MET A 1 9.44 0.35 35.25
CA MET A 1 10.47 -0.13 34.30
C MET A 1 10.01 -1.44 33.72
N MET A 2 10.20 -1.65 32.41
CA MET A 2 9.94 -2.95 31.78
C MET A 2 11.16 -3.85 32.08
N PRO A 3 10.97 -5.05 32.64
CA PRO A 3 12.11 -5.80 33.24
C PRO A 3 13.08 -6.43 32.24
N VAL A 4 12.70 -6.63 30.97
CA VAL A 4 13.51 -7.35 29.97
C VAL A 4 13.89 -6.48 28.75
N MET A 5 13.04 -5.53 28.36
CA MET A 5 13.24 -4.68 27.19
C MET A 5 12.53 -3.33 27.42
N ASP A 6 13.21 -2.24 27.14
CA ASP A 6 12.59 -0.91 27.19
C ASP A 6 11.78 -0.59 25.91
N GLY A 7 10.97 0.47 25.98
CA GLY A 7 10.09 0.86 24.88
C GLY A 7 10.83 1.30 23.60
N PHE A 8 12.01 1.91 23.71
CA PHE A 8 12.83 2.33 22.57
C PHE A 8 13.44 1.11 21.85
N THR A 9 13.95 0.15 22.61
CA THR A 9 14.46 -1.12 22.08
C THR A 9 13.36 -1.90 21.38
N LEU A 10 12.15 -1.97 21.97
CA LEU A 10 11.00 -2.62 21.35
C LEU A 10 10.58 -1.91 20.06
N LEU A 11 10.47 -0.57 20.09
CA LEU A 11 10.18 0.25 18.91
C LEU A 11 11.16 -0.03 17.77
N LYS A 12 12.46 0.00 18.05
CA LYS A 12 13.50 -0.29 17.06
C LYS A 12 13.32 -1.68 16.46
N LYS A 13 13.09 -2.71 17.27
CA LYS A 13 12.86 -4.08 16.79
C LYS A 13 11.64 -4.19 15.90
N ILE A 14 10.52 -3.54 16.22
CA ILE A 14 9.31 -3.56 15.40
C ILE A 14 9.55 -2.78 14.11
N LYS A 15 10.11 -1.58 14.17
CA LYS A 15 10.29 -0.71 12.99
C LYS A 15 11.38 -1.19 12.02
N THR A 16 12.31 -2.02 12.48
CA THR A 16 13.30 -2.67 11.59
C THR A 16 12.82 -4.02 11.04
N ASN A 17 11.76 -4.60 11.58
CA ASN A 17 11.21 -5.88 11.11
C ASN A 17 10.28 -5.64 9.93
N LEU A 18 10.53 -6.33 8.80
CA LEU A 18 9.75 -6.18 7.57
C LEU A 18 8.25 -6.46 7.77
N GLU A 19 7.92 -7.45 8.61
CA GLU A 19 6.52 -7.84 8.84
C GLU A 19 5.74 -6.82 9.66
N PHE A 20 6.39 -6.08 10.57
CA PHE A 20 5.73 -5.26 11.58
C PHE A 20 5.99 -3.76 11.45
N CYS A 21 6.96 -3.33 10.61
CA CYS A 21 7.35 -1.90 10.53
C CYS A 21 6.20 -0.98 10.12
N HIS A 22 5.17 -1.50 9.43
CA HIS A 22 3.97 -0.76 9.07
C HIS A 22 3.02 -0.50 10.25
N ILE A 23 3.16 -1.19 11.40
CA ILE A 23 2.27 -1.01 12.55
C ILE A 23 2.53 0.36 13.20
N PRO A 24 1.47 1.20 13.40
CA PRO A 24 1.64 2.47 14.11
C PRO A 24 1.99 2.24 15.57
N ILE A 25 2.93 3.04 16.08
CA ILE A 25 3.40 2.94 17.45
C ILE A 25 3.36 4.31 18.10
N ILE A 26 2.66 4.40 19.23
CA ILE A 26 2.66 5.56 20.12
C ILE A 26 3.50 5.24 21.34
N LEU A 27 4.53 6.03 21.58
CA LEU A 27 5.34 5.93 22.82
C LEU A 27 4.66 6.68 23.95
N LEU A 28 4.32 5.95 25.03
CA LEU A 28 3.80 6.53 26.28
C LEU A 28 4.91 6.50 27.34
N THR A 29 5.43 7.66 27.74
CA THR A 29 6.64 7.71 28.58
C THR A 29 6.59 8.81 29.65
N ALA A 30 7.32 8.57 30.74
CA ALA A 30 7.57 9.58 31.77
C ALA A 30 8.82 10.45 31.44
N LYS A 31 9.59 10.09 30.40
CA LYS A 31 10.75 10.87 29.95
C LYS A 31 10.25 12.02 29.06
N ASN A 32 10.22 13.23 29.60
CA ASN A 32 9.70 14.41 28.94
C ASN A 32 10.79 15.34 28.35
N THR A 33 12.02 14.83 28.21
CA THR A 33 13.10 15.61 27.60
C THR A 33 12.96 15.68 26.09
N LEU A 34 13.32 16.82 25.49
CA LEU A 34 13.33 17.02 24.04
C LEU A 34 14.16 15.93 23.34
N GLN A 35 15.31 15.57 23.93
CA GLN A 35 16.19 14.53 23.39
C GLN A 35 15.51 13.16 23.32
N SER A 36 14.77 12.74 24.36
CA SER A 36 14.03 11.47 24.33
C SER A 36 12.90 11.47 23.30
N ARG A 37 12.25 12.62 23.09
CA ARG A 37 11.24 12.76 22.01
C ARG A 37 11.87 12.62 20.63
N MET A 38 12.99 13.30 20.39
CA MET A 38 13.71 13.22 19.11
C MET A 38 14.17 11.80 18.84
N GLU A 39 14.80 11.14 19.84
CA GLU A 39 15.20 9.73 19.72
C GLU A 39 14.03 8.79 19.36
N GLY A 40 12.88 8.96 20.02
CA GLY A 40 11.69 8.14 19.73
C GLY A 40 11.16 8.34 18.30
N LEU A 41 11.13 9.58 17.83
CA LEU A 41 10.72 9.92 16.47
C LEU A 41 11.72 9.42 15.42
N GLU A 42 13.02 9.56 15.68
CA GLU A 42 14.09 9.05 14.81
C GLU A 42 14.06 7.53 14.69
N LEU A 43 13.70 6.81 15.77
CA LEU A 43 13.48 5.37 15.76
C LEU A 43 12.19 4.95 15.03
N GLY A 44 11.36 5.91 14.64
CA GLY A 44 10.16 5.70 13.84
C GLY A 44 8.87 5.58 14.65
N ALA A 45 8.79 6.13 15.86
CA ALA A 45 7.50 6.28 16.54
C ALA A 45 6.58 7.20 15.72
N ASP A 46 5.31 6.82 15.58
CA ASP A 46 4.31 7.61 14.87
C ASP A 46 3.76 8.75 15.76
N ALA A 47 3.81 8.60 17.08
CA ALA A 47 3.51 9.64 18.07
C ALA A 47 4.24 9.40 19.39
N TYR A 48 4.35 10.45 20.19
CA TYR A 48 4.97 10.46 21.49
C TYR A 48 4.09 11.21 22.49
N ILE A 49 3.72 10.59 23.60
CA ILE A 49 2.83 11.18 24.61
C ILE A 49 3.47 11.06 25.98
N ASP A 50 3.61 12.20 26.68
CA ASP A 50 4.17 12.27 28.02
C ASP A 50 3.15 11.82 29.07
N LYS A 51 3.63 11.11 30.09
CA LYS A 51 2.85 10.78 31.29
C LYS A 51 2.99 11.91 32.33
N PRO A 52 1.87 12.32 32.98
CA PRO A 52 0.49 11.86 32.84
C PRO A 52 -0.19 12.44 31.59
N PHE A 53 -1.08 11.67 30.94
CA PHE A 53 -1.85 12.08 29.77
C PHE A 53 -3.35 11.88 29.97
N SER A 54 -4.16 12.65 29.25
CA SER A 54 -5.60 12.42 29.22
C SER A 54 -5.95 11.28 28.26
N MET A 55 -7.01 10.53 28.57
CA MET A 55 -7.52 9.49 27.67
C MET A 55 -7.96 10.07 26.33
N ASP A 56 -8.55 11.27 26.34
CA ASP A 56 -9.00 11.97 25.11
C ASP A 56 -7.82 12.27 24.17
N LEU A 57 -6.67 12.68 24.73
CA LEU A 57 -5.45 12.89 23.92
C LEU A 57 -4.98 11.59 23.27
N LEU A 58 -4.94 10.50 24.01
CA LEU A 58 -4.54 9.19 23.49
C LEU A 58 -5.50 8.72 22.39
N LEU A 59 -6.81 8.78 22.63
CA LEU A 59 -7.83 8.38 21.66
C LEU A 59 -7.77 9.24 20.39
N THR A 60 -7.56 10.55 20.55
CA THR A 60 -7.41 11.46 19.41
C THR A 60 -6.20 11.08 18.55
N GLN A 61 -5.05 10.80 19.16
CA GLN A 61 -3.85 10.38 18.43
C GLN A 61 -4.04 9.05 17.71
N VAL A 62 -4.65 8.06 18.39
CA VAL A 62 -4.97 6.76 17.76
C VAL A 62 -5.88 6.95 16.56
N THR A 63 -6.97 7.72 16.73
CA THR A 63 -7.94 7.97 15.66
C THR A 63 -7.29 8.67 14.47
N ASN A 64 -6.47 9.69 14.70
CA ASN A 64 -5.77 10.41 13.64
C ASN A 64 -4.82 9.50 12.87
N LEU A 65 -4.02 8.67 13.56
CA LEU A 65 -3.11 7.72 12.90
C LEU A 65 -3.87 6.71 12.03
N LEU A 66 -4.98 6.16 12.52
CA LEU A 66 -5.79 5.22 11.77
C LEU A 66 -6.48 5.87 10.56
N ASN A 67 -7.04 7.09 10.74
CA ASN A 67 -7.67 7.84 9.66
C ASN A 67 -6.67 8.21 8.56
N ASN A 68 -5.48 8.69 8.92
CA ASN A 68 -4.45 9.02 7.93
C ASN A 68 -4.09 7.80 7.07
N ARG A 69 -3.95 6.62 7.69
CA ARG A 69 -3.69 5.37 6.97
C ARG A 69 -4.84 4.97 6.06
N SER A 70 -6.07 5.10 6.54
CA SER A 70 -7.27 4.85 5.74
C SER A 70 -7.33 5.77 4.52
N ASN A 71 -7.04 7.06 4.70
CA ASN A 71 -7.03 8.04 3.61
C ASN A 71 -5.95 7.75 2.56
N MET A 72 -4.73 7.38 2.99
CA MET A 72 -3.65 7.01 2.06
C MET A 72 -4.01 5.76 1.22
N ARG A 73 -4.63 4.75 1.84
CA ARG A 73 -5.16 3.58 1.14
C ARG A 73 -6.27 3.95 0.17
N ALA A 74 -7.25 4.71 0.63
CA ALA A 74 -8.37 5.17 -0.20
C ALA A 74 -7.88 5.97 -1.41
N TYR A 75 -6.87 6.83 -1.24
CA TYR A 75 -6.26 7.56 -2.34
C TYR A 75 -5.66 6.59 -3.38
N TYR A 76 -4.89 5.58 -2.94
CA TYR A 76 -4.34 4.60 -3.87
C TYR A 76 -5.45 3.84 -4.62
N PHE A 77 -6.46 3.35 -3.93
CA PHE A 77 -7.50 2.52 -4.55
C PHE A 77 -8.44 3.30 -5.46
N ASN A 78 -8.79 4.52 -5.10
CA ASN A 78 -9.80 5.30 -5.82
C ASN A 78 -9.22 6.11 -6.99
N SER A 79 -7.93 6.42 -6.98
CA SER A 79 -7.28 7.16 -8.07
C SER A 79 -6.65 6.20 -9.09
N PRO A 80 -7.07 6.22 -10.37
CA PRO A 80 -6.48 5.37 -11.42
C PRO A 80 -4.97 5.54 -11.58
N ILE A 81 -4.45 6.75 -11.35
CA ILE A 81 -3.04 7.12 -11.55
C ILE A 81 -2.19 7.12 -10.28
N ALA A 82 -2.79 6.83 -9.11
CA ALA A 82 -2.03 6.83 -7.86
C ALA A 82 -1.00 5.69 -7.82
N ASN A 83 0.22 6.02 -7.41
CA ASN A 83 1.30 5.04 -7.26
C ASN A 83 1.15 4.24 -5.97
N ILE A 84 1.52 2.95 -5.99
CA ILE A 84 1.46 2.04 -4.83
C ILE A 84 2.29 2.56 -3.64
N LYS A 85 3.35 3.33 -3.89
CA LYS A 85 4.18 3.95 -2.85
C LYS A 85 3.40 4.93 -1.97
N SER A 86 2.25 5.45 -2.44
CA SER A 86 1.39 6.32 -1.62
C SER A 86 0.85 5.62 -0.37
N MET A 87 0.92 4.28 -0.30
CA MET A 87 0.55 3.50 0.88
C MET A 87 1.71 3.28 1.87
N ALA A 88 2.92 3.78 1.58
CA ALA A 88 4.07 3.60 2.46
C ALA A 88 3.96 4.48 3.72
N TYR A 89 4.25 3.90 4.88
CA TYR A 89 4.30 4.61 6.16
C TYR A 89 5.74 4.80 6.67
N THR A 90 6.65 3.95 6.20
CA THR A 90 8.06 3.97 6.57
C THR A 90 8.94 3.85 5.32
N LYS A 91 10.23 4.22 5.45
CA LYS A 91 11.21 3.98 4.37
C LYS A 91 11.34 2.50 3.99
N ALA A 92 11.12 1.60 4.96
CA ALA A 92 11.12 0.15 4.70
C ALA A 92 9.89 -0.27 3.89
N ASP A 93 8.71 0.29 4.19
CA ASP A 93 7.50 0.08 3.40
C ASP A 93 7.66 0.61 1.98
N GLU A 94 8.27 1.79 1.82
CA GLU A 94 8.53 2.36 0.50
C GLU A 94 9.41 1.45 -0.37
N LYS A 95 10.52 0.95 0.20
CA LYS A 95 11.41 0.00 -0.49
C LYS A 95 10.69 -1.30 -0.85
N PHE A 96 9.88 -1.82 0.07
CA PHE A 96 9.08 -3.03 -0.16
C PHE A 96 8.06 -2.82 -1.28
N LEU A 97 7.27 -1.74 -1.21
CA LEU A 97 6.26 -1.42 -2.20
C LEU A 97 6.88 -1.10 -3.56
N LYS A 98 8.06 -0.44 -3.60
CA LYS A 98 8.79 -0.23 -4.84
C LYS A 98 9.17 -1.55 -5.50
N LYS A 99 9.84 -2.46 -4.76
CA LYS A 99 10.24 -3.77 -5.29
C LYS A 99 9.02 -4.59 -5.75
N LEU A 100 7.94 -4.58 -4.96
CA LEU A 100 6.69 -5.24 -5.31
C LEU A 100 6.09 -4.68 -6.60
N ASN A 101 6.05 -3.36 -6.75
CA ASN A 101 5.56 -2.71 -7.96
C ASN A 101 6.41 -3.07 -9.18
N ASP A 102 7.74 -3.00 -9.04
CA ASP A 102 8.66 -3.32 -10.13
C ASP A 102 8.48 -4.77 -10.62
N ILE A 103 8.22 -5.72 -9.69
CA ILE A 103 7.93 -7.12 -10.02
C ILE A 103 6.57 -7.24 -10.73
N ILE A 104 5.52 -6.62 -10.20
CA ILE A 104 4.19 -6.68 -10.82
C ILE A 104 4.24 -6.06 -12.23
N ASP A 105 4.86 -4.90 -12.40
CA ASP A 105 4.95 -4.19 -13.67
C ASP A 105 5.73 -5.00 -14.73
N SER A 106 6.82 -5.66 -14.33
CA SER A 106 7.61 -6.49 -15.25
C SER A 106 6.91 -7.77 -15.69
N HIS A 107 5.88 -8.22 -14.96
CA HIS A 107 5.10 -9.42 -15.27
C HIS A 107 3.61 -9.10 -15.47
N ILE A 108 3.26 -7.85 -15.79
CA ILE A 108 1.88 -7.37 -15.80
C ILE A 108 1.00 -8.11 -16.81
N ASN A 109 1.59 -8.49 -17.95
CA ASN A 109 0.94 -9.23 -19.04
C ASN A 109 0.92 -10.76 -18.81
N ASP A 110 1.69 -11.28 -17.86
CA ASP A 110 1.68 -12.72 -17.57
C ASP A 110 0.40 -13.10 -16.80
N VAL A 111 -0.48 -13.83 -17.46
CA VAL A 111 -1.74 -14.31 -16.89
C VAL A 111 -1.55 -15.24 -15.68
N ASN A 112 -0.37 -15.87 -15.58
CA ASN A 112 -0.01 -16.78 -14.50
C ASN A 112 0.63 -16.08 -13.30
N LEU A 113 0.85 -14.75 -13.38
CA LEU A 113 1.39 -14.02 -12.24
C LEU A 113 0.50 -14.21 -11.02
N ASP A 114 1.05 -14.88 -10.02
CA ASP A 114 0.37 -15.20 -8.77
C ASP A 114 1.19 -14.83 -7.53
N VAL A 115 0.65 -15.14 -6.36
CA VAL A 115 1.25 -14.80 -5.06
C VAL A 115 2.53 -15.59 -4.81
N ASP A 116 2.61 -16.83 -5.30
CA ASP A 116 3.76 -17.71 -5.08
C ASP A 116 4.95 -17.20 -5.91
N MET A 117 4.73 -16.86 -7.16
CA MET A 117 5.74 -16.25 -8.03
C MET A 117 6.28 -14.92 -7.45
N ILE A 118 5.39 -14.05 -6.96
CA ILE A 118 5.83 -12.81 -6.32
C ILE A 118 6.63 -13.09 -5.04
N ALA A 119 6.21 -14.05 -4.22
CA ALA A 119 6.92 -14.40 -2.99
C ALA A 119 8.35 -14.87 -3.29
N ASP A 120 8.52 -15.73 -4.29
CA ASP A 120 9.83 -16.22 -4.75
C ASP A 120 10.71 -15.06 -5.25
N LEU A 121 10.19 -14.19 -6.12
CA LEU A 121 10.92 -13.02 -6.64
C LEU A 121 11.27 -11.98 -5.56
N MET A 122 10.45 -11.90 -4.52
CA MET A 122 10.70 -11.06 -3.34
C MET A 122 11.70 -11.68 -2.36
N ASN A 123 11.99 -12.98 -2.48
CA ASN A 123 12.70 -13.82 -1.50
C ASN A 123 12.00 -13.81 -0.13
N LEU A 124 10.69 -13.99 -0.14
CA LEU A 124 9.85 -14.03 1.05
C LEU A 124 9.01 -15.31 1.08
N SER A 125 8.66 -15.79 2.28
CA SER A 125 7.63 -16.81 2.38
C SER A 125 6.26 -16.24 1.99
N ARG A 126 5.40 -17.05 1.38
CA ARG A 126 4.02 -16.66 1.05
C ARG A 126 3.26 -16.05 2.24
N PRO A 127 3.29 -16.62 3.47
CA PRO A 127 2.64 -16.02 4.63
C PRO A 127 3.21 -14.63 4.99
N THR A 128 4.52 -14.43 4.87
CA THR A 128 5.17 -13.13 5.14
C THR A 128 4.72 -12.09 4.11
N LEU A 129 4.73 -12.44 2.82
CA LEU A 129 4.25 -11.57 1.75
C LEU A 129 2.78 -11.19 1.98
N TYR A 130 1.93 -12.20 2.26
CA TYR A 130 0.50 -12.01 2.50
C TYR A 130 0.25 -11.04 3.65
N ARG A 131 0.88 -11.27 4.83
CA ARG A 131 0.73 -10.40 6.01
C ARG A 131 1.19 -8.98 5.72
N LYS A 132 2.32 -8.83 5.02
CA LYS A 132 2.87 -7.50 4.71
C LYS A 132 1.96 -6.73 3.75
N ILE A 133 1.51 -7.34 2.67
CA ILE A 133 0.59 -6.70 1.71
C ILE A 133 -0.72 -6.36 2.41
N ASN A 134 -1.34 -7.31 3.11
CA ASN A 134 -2.60 -7.07 3.81
C ASN A 134 -2.46 -5.97 4.87
N GLY A 135 -1.38 -5.95 5.64
CA GLY A 135 -1.11 -4.93 6.65
C GLY A 135 -0.96 -3.51 6.08
N LEU A 136 -0.41 -3.39 4.86
CA LEU A 136 -0.27 -2.10 4.18
C LEU A 136 -1.55 -1.66 3.46
N SER A 137 -2.21 -2.59 2.77
CA SER A 137 -3.28 -2.28 1.81
C SER A 137 -4.70 -2.66 2.28
N ASN A 138 -4.86 -3.53 3.26
CA ASN A 138 -6.12 -4.17 3.65
C ASN A 138 -6.77 -5.05 2.57
N VAL A 139 -6.02 -5.40 1.51
CA VAL A 139 -6.50 -6.32 0.47
C VAL A 139 -5.59 -7.54 0.38
N THR A 140 -6.06 -8.57 -0.28
CA THR A 140 -5.24 -9.75 -0.57
C THR A 140 -4.20 -9.45 -1.65
N PRO A 141 -3.09 -10.19 -1.71
CA PRO A 141 -2.11 -10.05 -2.80
C PRO A 141 -2.72 -10.19 -4.20
N ASN A 142 -3.63 -11.16 -4.40
CA ASN A 142 -4.32 -11.34 -5.68
C ASN A 142 -5.18 -10.13 -6.06
N GLU A 143 -5.86 -9.53 -5.08
CA GLU A 143 -6.63 -8.30 -5.31
C GLU A 143 -5.70 -7.13 -5.66
N LEU A 144 -4.55 -7.03 -5.00
CA LEU A 144 -3.56 -6.00 -5.31
C LEU A 144 -3.00 -6.14 -6.73
N ILE A 145 -2.66 -7.37 -7.17
CA ILE A 145 -2.24 -7.64 -8.56
C ILE A 145 -3.33 -7.18 -9.54
N LYS A 146 -4.58 -7.58 -9.28
CA LYS A 146 -5.71 -7.18 -10.13
C LYS A 146 -5.86 -5.65 -10.22
N ILE A 147 -5.76 -4.95 -9.09
CA ILE A 147 -5.85 -3.49 -9.06
C ILE A 147 -4.68 -2.85 -9.80
N SER A 148 -3.45 -3.37 -9.65
CA SER A 148 -2.28 -2.88 -10.38
C SER A 148 -2.46 -3.05 -11.90
N ARG A 149 -3.01 -4.18 -12.36
CA ARG A 149 -3.38 -4.40 -13.76
C ARG A 149 -4.40 -3.38 -14.26
N LEU A 150 -5.44 -3.11 -13.48
CA LEU A 150 -6.47 -2.13 -13.85
C LEU A 150 -5.92 -0.70 -13.90
N LYS A 151 -5.00 -0.34 -13.02
CA LYS A 151 -4.30 0.95 -13.05
C LYS A 151 -3.42 1.07 -14.29
N LYS A 152 -2.67 0.02 -14.61
CA LYS A 152 -1.87 0.00 -15.85
C LYS A 152 -2.75 0.12 -17.09
N ALA A 153 -3.92 -0.52 -17.07
CA ALA A 153 -4.90 -0.34 -18.15
C ALA A 153 -5.39 1.12 -18.26
N ALA A 154 -5.65 1.79 -17.12
CA ALA A 154 -6.03 3.20 -17.13
C ALA A 154 -4.94 4.09 -17.75
N GLU A 155 -3.65 3.82 -17.46
CA GLU A 155 -2.52 4.51 -18.11
C GLU A 155 -2.50 4.27 -19.64
N LEU A 156 -2.68 3.01 -20.06
CA LEU A 156 -2.69 2.66 -21.51
C LEU A 156 -3.89 3.28 -22.23
N ILE A 157 -5.06 3.38 -21.58
CA ILE A 157 -6.22 4.08 -22.14
C ILE A 157 -5.90 5.55 -22.39
N LEU A 158 -5.20 6.22 -21.43
CA LEU A 158 -4.82 7.63 -21.59
C LEU A 158 -3.80 7.87 -22.71
N GLN A 159 -3.03 6.86 -23.11
CA GLN A 159 -2.13 6.93 -24.25
C GLN A 159 -2.86 6.91 -25.61
N GLY A 160 -4.06 6.30 -25.68
CA GLY A 160 -4.91 6.28 -26.87
C GLY A 160 -4.46 5.36 -28.01
N ASP A 161 -3.35 4.64 -27.83
CA ASP A 161 -2.70 3.90 -28.92
C ASP A 161 -3.27 2.51 -29.18
N MET A 162 -4.11 2.00 -28.29
CA MET A 162 -4.59 0.61 -28.27
C MET A 162 -6.11 0.54 -28.15
N ARG A 163 -6.70 -0.51 -28.72
CA ARG A 163 -8.11 -0.85 -28.50
C ARG A 163 -8.33 -1.47 -27.13
N ILE A 164 -9.54 -1.38 -26.60
CA ILE A 164 -9.86 -1.90 -25.26
C ILE A 164 -9.52 -3.40 -25.09
N TYR A 165 -9.71 -4.22 -26.13
CA TYR A 165 -9.35 -5.64 -26.04
C TYR A 165 -7.83 -5.86 -25.98
N GLU A 166 -7.05 -5.07 -26.76
CA GLU A 166 -5.57 -5.11 -26.75
C GLU A 166 -5.03 -4.69 -25.38
N ILE A 167 -5.63 -3.65 -24.78
CA ILE A 167 -5.28 -3.21 -23.42
C ILE A 167 -5.56 -4.33 -22.42
N ALA A 168 -6.72 -5.00 -22.50
CA ALA A 168 -7.05 -6.10 -21.60
C ALA A 168 -5.99 -7.22 -21.67
N GLU A 169 -5.57 -7.63 -22.85
CA GLU A 169 -4.52 -8.62 -23.06
C GLU A 169 -3.15 -8.13 -22.54
N ALA A 170 -2.77 -6.88 -22.87
CA ALA A 170 -1.51 -6.29 -22.45
C ALA A 170 -1.34 -6.20 -20.93
N VAL A 171 -2.44 -6.15 -20.18
CA VAL A 171 -2.41 -6.15 -18.70
C VAL A 171 -2.80 -7.50 -18.09
N GLY A 172 -2.77 -8.59 -18.87
CA GLY A 172 -2.89 -9.96 -18.38
C GLY A 172 -4.31 -10.40 -18.03
N PHE A 173 -5.34 -9.86 -18.70
CA PHE A 173 -6.71 -10.35 -18.60
C PHE A 173 -7.04 -11.29 -19.78
N ASN A 174 -7.51 -12.51 -19.48
CA ASN A 174 -7.91 -13.50 -20.48
C ASN A 174 -9.27 -13.21 -21.17
N SER A 175 -10.02 -12.22 -20.69
CA SER A 175 -11.36 -11.90 -21.16
C SER A 175 -11.61 -10.40 -21.06
N GLN A 176 -11.90 -9.78 -22.23
CA GLN A 176 -12.31 -8.38 -22.31
C GLN A 176 -13.58 -8.10 -21.48
N SER A 177 -14.54 -9.01 -21.47
CA SER A 177 -15.77 -8.85 -20.68
C SER A 177 -15.52 -8.85 -19.20
N TYR A 178 -14.60 -9.71 -18.72
CA TYR A 178 -14.21 -9.72 -17.32
C TYR A 178 -13.39 -8.47 -16.97
N PHE A 179 -12.45 -8.09 -17.82
CA PHE A 179 -11.70 -6.83 -17.69
C PHE A 179 -12.62 -5.62 -17.55
N SER A 180 -13.55 -5.43 -18.48
CA SER A 180 -14.47 -4.27 -18.48
C SER A 180 -15.32 -4.21 -17.22
N ARG A 181 -15.82 -5.35 -16.72
CA ARG A 181 -16.55 -5.42 -15.45
C ARG A 181 -15.67 -5.10 -14.26
N ALA A 182 -14.45 -5.64 -14.23
CA ALA A 182 -13.49 -5.38 -13.15
C ALA A 182 -13.08 -3.90 -13.11
N PHE A 183 -12.82 -3.30 -14.27
CA PHE A 183 -12.49 -1.88 -14.42
C PHE A 183 -13.64 -1.00 -13.94
N SER A 184 -14.88 -1.29 -14.38
CA SER A 184 -16.06 -0.53 -13.98
C SER A 184 -16.33 -0.64 -12.48
N LYS A 185 -16.12 -1.81 -11.89
CA LYS A 185 -16.25 -1.99 -10.44
C LYS A 185 -15.20 -1.20 -9.66
N GLN A 186 -13.99 -1.10 -10.21
CA GLN A 186 -12.86 -0.44 -9.53
C GLN A 186 -12.95 1.09 -9.62
N PHE A 187 -13.33 1.63 -10.76
CA PHE A 187 -13.27 3.07 -11.06
C PHE A 187 -14.63 3.72 -11.26
N ASN A 188 -15.74 2.96 -11.05
CA ASN A 188 -17.13 3.42 -11.21
C ASN A 188 -17.49 3.91 -12.63
N MET A 189 -16.69 3.57 -13.64
CA MET A 189 -16.92 3.89 -15.04
C MET A 189 -16.30 2.83 -15.95
N SER A 190 -16.89 2.60 -17.12
CA SER A 190 -16.32 1.66 -18.10
C SER A 190 -15.01 2.17 -18.71
N PRO A 191 -14.15 1.29 -19.27
CA PRO A 191 -12.93 1.72 -19.95
C PRO A 191 -13.19 2.75 -21.05
N SER A 192 -14.26 2.58 -21.84
CA SER A 192 -14.64 3.52 -22.91
C SER A 192 -15.14 4.87 -22.36
N GLN A 193 -15.88 4.85 -21.23
CA GLN A 193 -16.26 6.09 -20.55
C GLN A 193 -15.05 6.82 -20.00
N TYR A 194 -14.09 6.09 -19.40
CA TYR A 194 -12.85 6.66 -18.90
C TYR A 194 -12.03 7.34 -20.01
N ALA A 195 -11.91 6.73 -21.20
CA ALA A 195 -11.29 7.35 -22.35
C ALA A 195 -12.02 8.66 -22.76
N LYS A 196 -13.35 8.58 -22.87
CA LYS A 196 -14.17 9.73 -23.29
C LYS A 196 -14.08 10.92 -22.33
N GLU A 197 -14.14 10.67 -21.01
CA GLU A 197 -14.02 11.71 -19.98
C GLU A 197 -12.66 12.40 -19.98
N ASN A 198 -11.61 11.70 -20.45
CA ASN A 198 -10.27 12.26 -20.59
C ASN A 198 -9.98 12.77 -22.03
N ASN A 199 -10.99 12.88 -22.91
CA ASN A 199 -10.88 13.32 -24.30
C ASN A 199 -9.91 12.46 -25.14
N ILE A 200 -9.86 11.16 -24.89
CA ILE A 200 -9.04 10.20 -25.62
C ILE A 200 -9.89 9.46 -26.65
N GLU A 201 -9.49 9.52 -27.92
CA GLU A 201 -10.01 8.68 -28.99
C GLU A 201 -9.21 7.39 -29.05
N LEU A 202 -9.89 6.27 -28.78
CA LEU A 202 -9.29 4.93 -28.89
C LEU A 202 -9.28 4.49 -30.35
N LYS A 203 -8.25 3.80 -30.78
CA LYS A 203 -8.12 3.22 -32.14
C LYS A 203 -9.23 2.27 -32.49
#